data_cbea3c46fa6643e82d373cde1a5579ce
#
_entry.id   cbea3c46fa6643e82d373cde1a5579ce
#
_cell.length_a   1.000
_cell.length_b   1.000
_cell.length_c   1.000
_cell.angle_alpha   90.00
_cell.angle_beta   90.00
_cell.angle_gamma   90.00
#
_symmetry.space_group_name_H-M   'P 1'
#
loop_
_entity.id
_entity.type
_entity.pdbx_description
1 polymer ?
#
loop_
_entity_poly.entity_id
_entity_poly.type
_entity_poly.pdbx_seq_one_letter_code
_entity_poly.pdbx_strand_id
1 'polypeptide(L)'
;MPRAARKAPDREPDPLDAFSTWDLRIAKFIYYGLIVATAVVVLGIWFVIITALIPGQAWQFFLSLGLGFQIAIIAGIVTGHLFLLVLFYTLFRGGMVKLCNIMFKDRRLAKKWEDYSTLRLLIGVALFGLYITILALLIGLLPYTFWNTLWGWWLWMVDNFKFGLWILWVGLMIFLIVGIIFIGFVLWNHGVFAVLKRVKTIEDEMEVDDRIKKEALKEMDERTLQSVYKQETGQKALHRGKETRGYIEWKKKQKVG
;
A
#
# COMPACT_ATOMS: atom_id res chain seq x y z
N MET A 1 -53.50 -14.33 -6.45
CA MET A 1 -52.41 -14.84 -5.60
C MET A 1 -51.20 -13.97 -5.78
N PRO A 2 -50.68 -13.27 -4.78
CA PRO A 2 -49.48 -12.46 -4.90
C PRO A 2 -48.26 -13.39 -5.03
N ARG A 3 -47.45 -13.20 -6.10
CA ARG A 3 -46.19 -13.88 -6.27
C ARG A 3 -45.26 -13.51 -5.10
N ALA A 4 -45.01 -14.50 -4.24
CA ALA A 4 -43.97 -14.37 -3.21
C ALA A 4 -42.65 -13.95 -3.88
N ALA A 5 -42.15 -12.78 -3.51
CA ALA A 5 -40.87 -12.30 -3.94
C ALA A 5 -39.83 -13.33 -3.48
N ARG A 6 -39.23 -14.06 -4.45
CA ARG A 6 -38.09 -14.93 -4.17
C ARG A 6 -37.00 -14.04 -3.55
N LYS A 7 -36.73 -14.23 -2.26
CA LYS A 7 -35.53 -13.71 -1.65
C LYS A 7 -34.35 -14.13 -2.51
N ALA A 8 -33.61 -13.15 -3.02
CA ALA A 8 -32.35 -13.43 -3.68
C ALA A 8 -31.48 -14.26 -2.70
N PRO A 9 -30.83 -15.34 -3.16
CA PRO A 9 -29.98 -16.13 -2.29
C PRO A 9 -28.96 -15.20 -1.66
N ASP A 10 -28.76 -15.33 -0.35
CA ASP A 10 -27.73 -14.59 0.41
C ASP A 10 -26.39 -14.84 -0.28
N ARG A 11 -25.96 -13.90 -1.12
CA ARG A 11 -24.64 -13.94 -1.71
C ARG A 11 -23.63 -13.77 -0.62
N GLU A 12 -22.72 -14.73 -0.49
CA GLU A 12 -21.53 -14.53 0.34
C GLU A 12 -20.91 -13.17 0.00
N PRO A 13 -20.60 -12.34 1.02
CA PRO A 13 -20.05 -11.01 0.79
C PRO A 13 -18.77 -11.12 -0.03
N ASP A 14 -18.69 -10.37 -1.15
CA ASP A 14 -17.49 -10.35 -1.98
C ASP A 14 -16.30 -9.85 -1.15
N PRO A 15 -15.18 -10.59 -1.11
CA PRO A 15 -13.98 -10.14 -0.39
C PRO A 15 -13.51 -8.72 -0.78
N LEU A 16 -13.89 -8.26 -1.98
CA LEU A 16 -13.58 -6.91 -2.46
C LEU A 16 -14.49 -5.82 -1.86
N ASP A 17 -15.69 -6.16 -1.37
CA ASP A 17 -16.62 -5.19 -0.77
C ASP A 17 -16.09 -4.59 0.54
N ALA A 18 -15.05 -5.21 1.11
CA ALA A 18 -14.39 -4.72 2.32
C ALA A 18 -13.42 -3.55 2.07
N PHE A 19 -13.13 -3.21 0.81
CA PHE A 19 -12.21 -2.13 0.43
C PHE A 19 -12.98 -0.92 -0.08
N SER A 20 -12.42 0.28 0.13
CA SER A 20 -13.04 1.50 -0.39
C SER A 20 -12.97 1.54 -1.93
N THR A 21 -13.87 2.33 -2.53
CA THR A 21 -13.86 2.53 -4.00
C THR A 21 -12.53 3.10 -4.51
N TRP A 22 -11.85 3.92 -3.71
CA TRP A 22 -10.52 4.44 -4.00
C TRP A 22 -9.44 3.37 -3.97
N ASP A 23 -9.45 2.49 -2.96
CA ASP A 23 -8.50 1.39 -2.84
C ASP A 23 -8.61 0.45 -4.04
N LEU A 24 -9.85 0.16 -4.45
CA LEU A 24 -10.11 -0.65 -5.64
C LEU A 24 -9.65 0.02 -6.94
N ARG A 25 -9.79 1.35 -7.06
CA ARG A 25 -9.29 2.08 -8.25
C ARG A 25 -7.77 2.01 -8.33
N ILE A 26 -7.07 2.23 -7.24
CA ILE A 26 -5.60 2.13 -7.18
C ILE A 26 -5.14 0.70 -7.51
N ALA A 27 -5.74 -0.30 -6.88
CA ALA A 27 -5.41 -1.68 -7.15
C ALA A 27 -5.67 -2.08 -8.61
N LYS A 28 -6.78 -1.62 -9.21
CA LYS A 28 -7.07 -1.80 -10.63
C LYS A 28 -6.02 -1.14 -11.52
N PHE A 29 -5.64 0.10 -11.21
CA PHE A 29 -4.60 0.81 -11.97
C PHE A 29 -3.28 0.02 -12.00
N ILE A 30 -2.82 -0.43 -10.83
CA ILE A 30 -1.60 -1.24 -10.71
C ILE A 30 -1.75 -2.57 -11.48
N TYR A 31 -2.87 -3.25 -11.30
CA TYR A 31 -3.12 -4.53 -11.97
C TYR A 31 -3.13 -4.39 -13.51
N TYR A 32 -3.85 -3.41 -14.04
CA TYR A 32 -3.86 -3.13 -15.47
C TYR A 32 -2.49 -2.65 -15.97
N GLY A 33 -1.77 -1.87 -15.19
CA GLY A 33 -0.40 -1.47 -15.50
C GLY A 33 0.52 -2.68 -15.68
N LEU A 34 0.41 -3.68 -14.80
CA LEU A 34 1.15 -4.94 -14.92
C LEU A 34 0.76 -5.73 -16.18
N ILE A 35 -0.54 -5.78 -16.53
CA ILE A 35 -1.02 -6.44 -17.75
C ILE A 35 -0.46 -5.74 -18.98
N VAL A 36 -0.55 -4.41 -19.05
CA VAL A 36 -0.01 -3.62 -20.16
C VAL A 36 1.49 -3.82 -20.30
N ALA A 37 2.23 -3.74 -19.20
CA ALA A 37 3.67 -3.99 -19.19
C ALA A 37 4.01 -5.38 -19.74
N THR A 38 3.28 -6.41 -19.29
CA THR A 38 3.44 -7.78 -19.79
C THR A 38 3.16 -7.88 -21.29
N ALA A 39 2.08 -7.25 -21.76
CA ALA A 39 1.73 -7.26 -23.19
C ALA A 39 2.83 -6.60 -24.04
N VAL A 40 3.35 -5.44 -23.58
CA VAL A 40 4.43 -4.73 -24.30
C VAL A 40 5.74 -5.56 -24.31
N VAL A 41 6.08 -6.20 -23.19
CA VAL A 41 7.25 -7.09 -23.11
C VAL A 41 7.10 -8.26 -24.08
N VAL A 42 5.95 -8.91 -24.11
CA VAL A 42 5.67 -10.03 -25.03
C VAL A 42 5.77 -9.57 -26.50
N LEU A 43 5.21 -8.40 -26.82
CA LEU A 43 5.36 -7.81 -28.16
C LEU A 43 6.83 -7.52 -28.48
N GLY A 44 7.58 -6.96 -27.56
CA GLY A 44 9.02 -6.73 -27.73
C GLY A 44 9.80 -8.02 -28.02
N ILE A 45 9.52 -9.10 -27.27
CA ILE A 45 10.12 -10.42 -27.51
C ILE A 45 9.80 -10.90 -28.93
N TRP A 46 8.55 -10.78 -29.37
CA TRP A 46 8.18 -11.17 -30.73
C TRP A 46 8.91 -10.37 -31.79
N PHE A 47 9.01 -9.05 -31.63
CA PHE A 47 9.78 -8.21 -32.56
C PHE A 47 11.27 -8.58 -32.59
N VAL A 48 11.87 -8.92 -31.45
CA VAL A 48 13.26 -9.42 -31.40
C VAL A 48 13.37 -10.73 -32.16
N ILE A 49 12.47 -11.67 -31.94
CA ILE A 49 12.45 -12.97 -32.62
C ILE A 49 12.29 -12.77 -34.13
N ILE A 50 11.31 -11.99 -34.57
CA ILE A 50 11.03 -11.74 -36.00
C ILE A 50 12.26 -11.09 -36.67
N THR A 51 12.86 -10.06 -36.04
CA THR A 51 14.03 -9.37 -36.60
C THR A 51 15.29 -10.23 -36.63
N ALA A 52 15.39 -11.25 -35.76
CA ALA A 52 16.46 -12.24 -35.80
C ALA A 52 16.22 -13.34 -36.82
N LEU A 53 14.96 -13.74 -37.04
CA LEU A 53 14.59 -14.83 -37.95
C LEU A 53 14.56 -14.41 -39.43
N ILE A 54 14.05 -13.20 -39.74
CA ILE A 54 13.85 -12.72 -41.13
C ILE A 54 15.17 -12.71 -41.94
N PRO A 55 16.32 -12.20 -41.44
CA PRO A 55 17.55 -12.20 -42.21
C PRO A 55 18.31 -13.54 -42.18
N GLY A 56 17.82 -14.56 -41.44
CA GLY A 56 18.57 -15.77 -41.14
C GLY A 56 18.02 -17.04 -41.84
N GLN A 57 18.81 -18.14 -41.71
CA GLN A 57 18.43 -19.48 -42.21
C GLN A 57 17.08 -19.97 -41.63
N ALA A 58 16.70 -19.50 -40.42
CA ALA A 58 15.47 -19.88 -39.76
C ALA A 58 14.21 -19.44 -40.54
N TRP A 59 14.24 -18.27 -41.19
CA TRP A 59 13.15 -17.79 -42.04
C TRP A 59 13.06 -18.63 -43.32
N GLN A 60 14.19 -18.94 -43.94
CA GLN A 60 14.23 -19.81 -45.12
C GLN A 60 13.75 -21.22 -44.74
N PHE A 61 14.16 -21.74 -43.59
CA PHE A 61 13.65 -23.01 -43.07
C PHE A 61 12.13 -22.99 -42.88
N PHE A 62 11.59 -21.92 -42.24
CA PHE A 62 10.13 -21.78 -42.08
C PHE A 62 9.40 -21.79 -43.45
N LEU A 63 9.92 -21.05 -44.42
CA LEU A 63 9.35 -21.02 -45.78
C LEU A 63 9.50 -22.37 -46.53
N SER A 64 10.51 -23.16 -46.18
CA SER A 64 10.68 -24.51 -46.77
C SER A 64 9.73 -25.55 -46.16
N LEU A 65 9.08 -25.26 -45.03
CA LEU A 65 8.07 -26.13 -44.46
C LEU A 65 6.82 -26.18 -45.36
N GLY A 66 6.19 -27.33 -45.44
CA GLY A 66 4.89 -27.46 -46.11
C GLY A 66 3.85 -26.54 -45.47
N LEU A 67 2.90 -26.07 -46.30
CA LEU A 67 1.88 -25.08 -45.88
C LEU A 67 1.15 -25.47 -44.59
N GLY A 68 0.87 -26.75 -44.37
CA GLY A 68 0.23 -27.25 -43.16
C GLY A 68 1.05 -26.98 -41.90
N PHE A 69 2.38 -27.15 -41.96
CA PHE A 69 3.27 -26.82 -40.80
C PHE A 69 3.38 -25.34 -40.55
N GLN A 70 3.43 -24.51 -41.60
CA GLN A 70 3.42 -23.06 -41.47
C GLN A 70 2.14 -22.58 -40.74
N ILE A 71 0.98 -23.07 -41.17
CA ILE A 71 -0.31 -22.77 -40.53
C ILE A 71 -0.34 -23.27 -39.09
N ALA A 72 0.15 -24.48 -38.82
CA ALA A 72 0.18 -25.04 -37.47
C ALA A 72 1.05 -24.22 -36.51
N ILE A 73 2.20 -23.73 -36.94
CA ILE A 73 3.08 -22.88 -36.14
C ILE A 73 2.38 -21.54 -35.82
N ILE A 74 1.82 -20.85 -36.81
CA ILE A 74 1.10 -19.60 -36.63
C ILE A 74 -0.12 -19.79 -35.71
N ALA A 75 -0.93 -20.83 -35.97
CA ALA A 75 -2.08 -21.14 -35.15
C ALA A 75 -1.68 -21.47 -33.70
N GLY A 76 -0.59 -22.21 -33.50
CA GLY A 76 -0.05 -22.52 -32.18
C GLY A 76 0.37 -21.27 -31.42
N ILE A 77 1.04 -20.32 -32.07
CA ILE A 77 1.42 -19.03 -31.49
C ILE A 77 0.18 -18.23 -31.06
N VAL A 78 -0.80 -18.09 -31.97
CA VAL A 78 -2.06 -17.37 -31.69
C VAL A 78 -2.82 -18.03 -30.54
N THR A 79 -2.94 -19.36 -30.55
CA THR A 79 -3.62 -20.13 -29.51
C THR A 79 -2.91 -19.95 -28.16
N GLY A 80 -1.57 -20.00 -28.13
CA GLY A 80 -0.79 -19.73 -26.90
C GLY A 80 -1.05 -18.35 -26.32
N HIS A 81 -1.14 -17.31 -27.15
CA HIS A 81 -1.47 -15.95 -26.69
C HIS A 81 -2.91 -15.85 -26.19
N LEU A 82 -3.87 -16.47 -26.86
CA LEU A 82 -5.26 -16.51 -26.37
C LEU A 82 -5.35 -17.24 -25.02
N PHE A 83 -4.59 -18.33 -24.85
CA PHE A 83 -4.54 -19.05 -23.59
C PHE A 83 -3.96 -18.19 -22.47
N LEU A 84 -2.88 -17.44 -22.70
CA LEU A 84 -2.33 -16.48 -21.76
C LEU A 84 -3.36 -15.41 -21.38
N LEU A 85 -4.11 -14.89 -22.35
CA LEU A 85 -5.15 -13.89 -22.11
C LEU A 85 -6.26 -14.43 -21.21
N VAL A 86 -6.73 -15.68 -21.46
CA VAL A 86 -7.71 -16.36 -20.60
C VAL A 86 -7.14 -16.56 -19.19
N LEU A 87 -5.88 -16.97 -19.08
CA LEU A 87 -5.20 -17.13 -17.79
C LEU A 87 -5.18 -15.82 -17.00
N PHE A 88 -4.80 -14.71 -17.62
CA PHE A 88 -4.83 -13.39 -16.97
C PHE A 88 -6.24 -12.98 -16.55
N TYR A 89 -7.25 -13.27 -17.38
CA TYR A 89 -8.64 -12.98 -17.04
C TYR A 89 -9.12 -13.80 -15.83
N THR A 90 -8.84 -15.10 -15.80
CA THR A 90 -9.25 -15.97 -14.67
C THR A 90 -8.52 -15.64 -13.38
N LEU A 91 -7.25 -15.23 -13.46
CA LEU A 91 -6.47 -14.80 -12.30
C LEU A 91 -6.82 -13.38 -11.83
N PHE A 92 -7.59 -12.61 -12.62
CA PHE A 92 -7.89 -11.21 -12.32
C PHE A 92 -8.50 -11.03 -10.92
N ARG A 93 -9.56 -11.76 -10.61
CA ARG A 93 -10.27 -11.63 -9.33
C ARG A 93 -9.37 -12.02 -8.15
N GLY A 94 -8.68 -13.14 -8.25
CA GLY A 94 -7.74 -13.60 -7.23
C GLY A 94 -6.53 -12.67 -7.07
N GLY A 95 -6.01 -12.17 -8.19
CA GLY A 95 -4.92 -11.19 -8.22
C GLY A 95 -5.32 -9.88 -7.57
N MET A 96 -6.51 -9.36 -7.86
CA MET A 96 -7.07 -8.16 -7.24
C MET A 96 -7.22 -8.31 -5.72
N VAL A 97 -7.77 -9.43 -5.24
CA VAL A 97 -7.91 -9.68 -3.81
C VAL A 97 -6.54 -9.74 -3.12
N LYS A 98 -5.56 -10.43 -3.72
CA LYS A 98 -4.18 -10.48 -3.19
C LYS A 98 -3.55 -9.09 -3.16
N LEU A 99 -3.66 -8.33 -4.24
CA LEU A 99 -3.11 -6.98 -4.35
C LEU A 99 -3.70 -6.05 -3.30
N CYS A 100 -5.04 -6.05 -3.16
CA CYS A 100 -5.73 -5.29 -2.14
C CYS A 100 -5.32 -5.70 -0.72
N ASN A 101 -5.17 -7.00 -0.46
CA ASN A 101 -4.72 -7.48 0.84
C ASN A 101 -3.28 -7.06 1.17
N ILE A 102 -2.37 -7.07 0.19
CA ILE A 102 -0.99 -6.61 0.40
C ILE A 102 -0.95 -5.11 0.64
N MET A 103 -1.68 -4.33 -0.16
CA MET A 103 -1.61 -2.87 -0.10
C MET A 103 -2.40 -2.27 1.06
N PHE A 104 -3.55 -2.87 1.42
CA PHE A 104 -4.57 -2.25 2.29
C PHE A 104 -5.03 -3.13 3.45
N LYS A 105 -4.28 -4.21 3.78
CA LYS A 105 -4.62 -5.16 4.86
C LYS A 105 -4.93 -4.44 6.18
N ASP A 106 -4.10 -3.48 6.54
CA ASP A 106 -4.22 -2.79 7.81
C ASP A 106 -5.39 -1.79 7.85
N ARG A 107 -5.84 -1.30 6.67
CA ARG A 107 -7.02 -0.43 6.57
C ARG A 107 -8.32 -1.12 6.98
N ARG A 108 -8.45 -2.43 6.80
CA ARG A 108 -9.59 -3.21 7.28
C ARG A 108 -9.74 -3.16 8.79
N LEU A 109 -8.61 -3.15 9.50
CA LEU A 109 -8.57 -3.07 10.96
C LEU A 109 -8.85 -1.65 11.45
N ALA A 110 -8.69 -0.65 10.60
CA ALA A 110 -8.69 0.76 10.93
C ALA A 110 -10.06 1.46 10.84
N LYS A 111 -11.15 0.75 10.61
CA LYS A 111 -12.51 1.36 10.76
C LYS A 111 -12.71 2.04 12.11
N LYS A 112 -11.97 1.60 13.14
CA LYS A 112 -11.95 2.20 14.47
C LYS A 112 -11.20 3.55 14.55
N TRP A 113 -10.50 3.97 13.47
CA TRP A 113 -9.59 5.12 13.46
C TRP A 113 -9.98 6.19 12.43
N GLU A 114 -11.25 6.24 12.03
CA GLU A 114 -11.76 7.22 11.07
C GLU A 114 -11.62 8.66 11.60
N ASP A 115 -11.65 8.85 12.92
CA ASP A 115 -11.56 10.16 13.58
C ASP A 115 -10.15 10.80 13.51
N TYR A 116 -9.13 10.05 13.08
CA TYR A 116 -7.74 10.51 13.02
C TYR A 116 -7.28 10.92 11.59
N SER A 117 -8.17 11.43 10.75
CA SER A 117 -7.84 11.75 9.35
C SER A 117 -6.69 12.75 9.22
N THR A 118 -6.67 13.79 10.03
CA THR A 118 -5.61 14.82 10.04
C THR A 118 -4.27 14.26 10.52
N LEU A 119 -4.26 13.51 11.62
CA LEU A 119 -3.06 12.87 12.16
C LEU A 119 -2.48 11.88 11.15
N ARG A 120 -3.32 11.10 10.50
CA ARG A 120 -2.93 10.17 9.44
C ARG A 120 -2.26 10.90 8.27
N LEU A 121 -2.79 12.06 7.84
CA LEU A 121 -2.19 12.87 6.80
C LEU A 121 -0.82 13.38 7.22
N LEU A 122 -0.70 13.93 8.44
CA LEU A 122 0.57 14.44 8.98
C LEU A 122 1.64 13.34 9.06
N ILE A 123 1.29 12.17 9.60
CA ILE A 123 2.19 11.01 9.65
C ILE A 123 2.61 10.60 8.24
N GLY A 124 1.65 10.57 7.30
CA GLY A 124 1.92 10.23 5.91
C GLY A 124 2.91 11.19 5.27
N VAL A 125 2.73 12.49 5.42
CA VAL A 125 3.65 13.52 4.90
C VAL A 125 5.04 13.40 5.54
N ALA A 126 5.11 13.19 6.86
CA ALA A 126 6.37 13.01 7.58
C ALA A 126 7.13 11.76 7.11
N LEU A 127 6.44 10.62 6.95
CA LEU A 127 7.03 9.38 6.43
C LEU A 127 7.49 9.54 4.97
N PHE A 128 6.69 10.22 4.15
CA PHE A 128 7.07 10.50 2.76
C PHE A 128 8.35 11.34 2.70
N GLY A 129 8.44 12.40 3.51
CA GLY A 129 9.67 13.20 3.64
C GLY A 129 10.87 12.36 4.09
N LEU A 130 10.67 11.48 5.07
CA LEU A 130 11.70 10.56 5.55
C LEU A 130 12.18 9.62 4.43
N TYR A 131 11.25 9.02 3.67
CA TYR A 131 11.60 8.12 2.55
C TYR A 131 12.36 8.85 1.45
N ILE A 132 11.94 10.07 1.09
CA ILE A 132 12.68 10.90 0.12
C ILE A 132 14.08 11.22 0.64
N THR A 133 14.22 11.57 1.91
CA THR A 133 15.53 11.86 2.52
C THR A 133 16.45 10.64 2.47
N ILE A 134 15.93 9.46 2.86
CA ILE A 134 16.71 8.21 2.78
C ILE A 134 17.10 7.90 1.33
N LEU A 135 16.17 8.03 0.39
CA LEU A 135 16.44 7.79 -1.03
C LEU A 135 17.50 8.77 -1.57
N ALA A 136 17.40 10.05 -1.23
CA ALA A 136 18.37 11.05 -1.63
C ALA A 136 19.77 10.75 -1.07
N LEU A 137 19.85 10.32 0.21
CA LEU A 137 21.11 9.88 0.81
C LEU A 137 21.69 8.66 0.10
N LEU A 138 20.88 7.65 -0.20
CA LEU A 138 21.32 6.46 -0.93
C LEU A 138 21.83 6.82 -2.32
N ILE A 139 21.14 7.71 -3.04
CA ILE A 139 21.57 8.21 -4.36
C ILE A 139 22.87 9.00 -4.23
N GLY A 140 23.00 9.86 -3.21
CA GLY A 140 24.20 10.66 -2.96
C GLY A 140 25.43 9.84 -2.56
N LEU A 141 25.23 8.65 -1.99
CA LEU A 141 26.30 7.71 -1.66
C LEU A 141 26.82 6.93 -2.87
N LEU A 142 26.10 6.94 -4.00
CA LEU A 142 26.54 6.24 -5.20
C LEU A 142 27.77 6.96 -5.80
N PRO A 143 28.87 6.23 -6.09
CA PRO A 143 30.07 6.83 -6.63
C PRO A 143 29.83 7.40 -8.04
N TYR A 144 30.56 8.43 -8.41
CA TYR A 144 30.46 9.06 -9.74
C TYR A 144 30.64 8.05 -10.87
N THR A 145 31.48 7.04 -10.68
CA THR A 145 31.67 5.94 -11.62
C THR A 145 30.39 5.18 -11.93
N PHE A 146 29.49 5.04 -10.96
CA PHE A 146 28.17 4.41 -11.17
C PHE A 146 27.35 5.19 -12.21
N TRP A 147 27.28 6.51 -12.08
CA TRP A 147 26.54 7.38 -13.00
C TRP A 147 27.13 7.35 -14.41
N ASN A 148 28.46 7.37 -14.52
CA ASN A 148 29.12 7.25 -15.80
C ASN A 148 28.88 5.89 -16.46
N THR A 149 28.84 4.81 -15.68
CA THR A 149 28.52 3.46 -16.17
C THR A 149 27.09 3.41 -16.68
N LEU A 150 26.13 3.96 -15.94
CA LEU A 150 24.73 4.03 -16.37
C LEU A 150 24.58 4.84 -17.66
N TRP A 151 25.27 5.98 -17.75
CA TRP A 151 25.26 6.81 -18.95
C TRP A 151 25.91 6.10 -20.16
N GLY A 152 27.04 5.45 -19.95
CA GLY A 152 27.67 4.62 -20.96
C GLY A 152 26.78 3.48 -21.45
N TRP A 153 26.05 2.85 -20.52
CA TRP A 153 25.09 1.80 -20.84
C TRP A 153 23.90 2.32 -21.65
N TRP A 154 23.40 3.51 -21.31
CA TRP A 154 22.37 4.19 -22.09
C TRP A 154 22.82 4.48 -23.51
N LEU A 155 24.02 5.06 -23.71
CA LEU A 155 24.56 5.33 -25.03
C LEU A 155 24.75 4.03 -25.83
N TRP A 156 25.28 3.00 -25.19
CA TRP A 156 25.39 1.67 -25.81
C TRP A 156 24.04 1.13 -26.27
N MET A 157 22.98 1.28 -25.48
CA MET A 157 21.63 0.87 -25.88
C MET A 157 21.15 1.68 -27.10
N VAL A 158 21.33 2.99 -27.09
CA VAL A 158 20.95 3.86 -28.22
C VAL A 158 21.62 3.40 -29.52
N ASP A 159 22.89 3.02 -29.47
CA ASP A 159 23.63 2.61 -30.66
C ASP A 159 23.35 1.15 -31.13
N ASN A 160 22.99 0.28 -30.19
CA ASN A 160 22.92 -1.16 -30.46
C ASN A 160 21.47 -1.73 -30.46
N PHE A 161 20.52 -1.02 -29.87
CA PHE A 161 19.15 -1.55 -29.78
C PHE A 161 18.43 -1.43 -31.13
N LYS A 162 17.98 -2.56 -31.64
CA LYS A 162 17.02 -2.63 -32.73
C LYS A 162 15.62 -2.38 -32.19
N PHE A 163 14.67 -2.10 -33.10
CA PHE A 163 13.27 -1.76 -32.78
C PHE A 163 12.63 -2.70 -31.76
N GLY A 164 12.79 -4.01 -31.90
CA GLY A 164 12.23 -5.00 -30.97
C GLY A 164 12.79 -4.85 -29.53
N LEU A 165 14.09 -4.58 -29.38
CA LEU A 165 14.72 -4.34 -28.08
C LEU A 165 14.23 -3.06 -27.43
N TRP A 166 13.93 -2.03 -28.20
CA TRP A 166 13.34 -0.80 -27.67
C TRP A 166 11.92 -1.04 -27.13
N ILE A 167 11.08 -1.81 -27.83
CA ILE A 167 9.74 -2.17 -27.34
C ILE A 167 9.86 -2.96 -26.03
N LEU A 168 10.76 -3.94 -25.98
CA LEU A 168 11.01 -4.74 -24.78
C LEU A 168 11.46 -3.86 -23.62
N TRP A 169 12.37 -2.93 -23.87
CA TRP A 169 12.85 -1.96 -22.88
C TRP A 169 11.72 -1.08 -22.33
N VAL A 170 10.86 -0.56 -23.21
CA VAL A 170 9.69 0.22 -22.79
C VAL A 170 8.77 -0.61 -21.89
N GLY A 171 8.51 -1.87 -22.24
CA GLY A 171 7.73 -2.78 -21.40
C GLY A 171 8.35 -2.98 -20.00
N LEU A 172 9.67 -3.19 -19.94
CA LEU A 172 10.40 -3.30 -18.67
C LEU A 172 10.35 -2.00 -17.86
N MET A 173 10.44 -0.83 -18.50
CA MET A 173 10.30 0.46 -17.83
C MET A 173 8.88 0.65 -17.24
N ILE A 174 7.85 0.24 -17.95
CA ILE A 174 6.49 0.26 -17.41
C ILE A 174 6.39 -0.64 -16.17
N PHE A 175 6.96 -1.86 -16.19
CA PHE A 175 7.03 -2.72 -15.01
C PHE A 175 7.71 -2.05 -13.84
N LEU A 176 8.84 -1.40 -14.08
CA LEU A 176 9.62 -0.71 -13.05
C LEU A 176 8.81 0.43 -12.44
N ILE A 177 8.18 1.27 -13.27
CA ILE A 177 7.35 2.39 -12.80
C ILE A 177 6.16 1.90 -11.97
N VAL A 178 5.42 0.91 -12.48
CA VAL A 178 4.27 0.31 -11.78
C VAL A 178 4.73 -0.35 -10.47
N GLY A 179 5.90 -1.02 -10.48
CA GLY A 179 6.52 -1.60 -9.28
C GLY A 179 6.89 -0.55 -8.23
N ILE A 180 7.49 0.56 -8.63
CA ILE A 180 7.82 1.68 -7.72
C ILE A 180 6.53 2.27 -7.12
N ILE A 181 5.50 2.50 -7.93
CA ILE A 181 4.20 3.00 -7.45
C ILE A 181 3.60 2.01 -6.44
N PHE A 182 3.62 0.71 -6.76
CA PHE A 182 3.12 -0.33 -5.85
C PHE A 182 3.87 -0.34 -4.51
N ILE A 183 5.20 -0.36 -4.54
CA ILE A 183 6.04 -0.32 -3.32
C ILE A 183 5.77 0.96 -2.53
N GLY A 184 5.68 2.11 -3.21
CA GLY A 184 5.35 3.38 -2.57
C GLY A 184 4.02 3.33 -1.81
N PHE A 185 2.97 2.76 -2.40
CA PHE A 185 1.68 2.58 -1.73
C PHE A 185 1.75 1.59 -0.56
N VAL A 186 2.50 0.50 -0.70
CA VAL A 186 2.71 -0.47 0.39
C VAL A 186 3.42 0.20 1.56
N LEU A 187 4.54 0.86 1.32
CA LEU A 187 5.32 1.56 2.36
C LEU A 187 4.51 2.67 3.02
N TRP A 188 3.77 3.47 2.24
CA TRP A 188 2.88 4.50 2.78
C TRP A 188 1.82 3.91 3.71
N ASN A 189 1.07 2.93 3.25
CA ASN A 189 -0.01 2.37 4.05
C ASN A 189 0.52 1.67 5.30
N HIS A 190 1.48 0.76 5.17
CA HIS A 190 2.04 0.03 6.31
C HIS A 190 2.75 0.96 7.31
N GLY A 191 3.52 1.93 6.83
CA GLY A 191 4.21 2.90 7.70
C GLY A 191 3.23 3.75 8.50
N VAL A 192 2.23 4.34 7.85
CA VAL A 192 1.21 5.16 8.52
C VAL A 192 0.44 4.35 9.57
N PHE A 193 0.05 3.11 9.24
CA PHE A 193 -0.68 2.28 10.20
C PHE A 193 0.18 1.79 11.36
N ALA A 194 1.45 1.48 11.13
CA ALA A 194 2.38 1.12 12.21
C ALA A 194 2.50 2.24 13.25
N VAL A 195 2.65 3.49 12.78
CA VAL A 195 2.74 4.66 13.65
C VAL A 195 1.41 4.91 14.37
N LEU A 196 0.28 4.91 13.65
CA LEU A 196 -1.05 5.10 14.26
C LEU A 196 -1.36 4.05 15.32
N LYS A 197 -1.03 2.79 15.06
CA LYS A 197 -1.21 1.71 16.03
C LYS A 197 -0.44 1.99 17.31
N ARG A 198 0.80 2.49 17.20
CA ARG A 198 1.63 2.80 18.37
C ARG A 198 1.07 3.98 19.16
N VAL A 199 0.64 5.04 18.47
CA VAL A 199 0.00 6.21 19.11
C VAL A 199 -1.25 5.77 19.88
N LYS A 200 -2.11 4.95 19.26
CA LYS A 200 -3.33 4.46 19.90
C LYS A 200 -3.06 3.59 21.12
N THR A 201 -2.06 2.74 21.07
CA THR A 201 -1.65 1.93 22.25
C THR A 201 -1.24 2.84 23.42
N ILE A 202 -0.46 3.90 23.14
CA ILE A 202 -0.04 4.86 24.17
C ILE A 202 -1.26 5.63 24.75
N GLU A 203 -2.22 6.03 23.91
CA GLU A 203 -3.44 6.70 24.38
C GLU A 203 -4.29 5.76 25.26
N ASP A 204 -4.48 4.50 24.84
CA ASP A 204 -5.24 3.50 25.60
C ASP A 204 -4.54 3.21 26.96
N GLU A 205 -3.20 3.13 27.01
CA GLU A 205 -2.42 2.98 28.25
C GLU A 205 -2.62 4.19 29.19
N MET A 206 -2.51 5.42 28.67
CA MET A 206 -2.74 6.63 29.47
C MET A 206 -4.16 6.73 30.00
N GLU A 207 -5.17 6.33 29.22
CA GLU A 207 -6.56 6.34 29.66
C GLU A 207 -6.80 5.32 30.79
N VAL A 208 -6.15 4.16 30.72
CA VAL A 208 -6.22 3.14 31.79
C VAL A 208 -5.58 3.66 33.06
N ASP A 209 -4.38 4.25 32.96
CA ASP A 209 -3.68 4.83 34.12
C ASP A 209 -4.49 5.96 34.77
N ASP A 210 -5.11 6.84 33.96
CA ASP A 210 -5.99 7.88 34.46
C ASP A 210 -7.23 7.34 35.18
N ARG A 211 -7.80 6.22 34.69
CA ARG A 211 -8.93 5.55 35.36
C ARG A 211 -8.51 4.97 36.71
N ILE A 212 -7.39 4.23 36.73
CA ILE A 212 -6.85 3.63 37.95
C ILE A 212 -6.55 4.74 38.98
N LYS A 213 -5.93 5.84 38.53
CA LYS A 213 -5.63 7.00 39.39
C LYS A 213 -6.92 7.62 39.95
N LYS A 214 -7.98 7.80 39.14
CA LYS A 214 -9.27 8.33 39.59
C LYS A 214 -9.99 7.38 40.56
N GLU A 215 -9.90 6.07 40.34
CA GLU A 215 -10.48 5.08 41.26
C GLU A 215 -9.72 5.10 42.59
N ALA A 216 -8.39 5.09 42.56
CA ALA A 216 -7.58 5.19 43.74
C ALA A 216 -7.85 6.50 44.56
N LEU A 217 -8.03 7.64 43.86
CA LEU A 217 -8.40 8.90 44.51
C LEU A 217 -9.77 8.87 45.19
N LYS A 218 -10.74 8.09 44.67
CA LYS A 218 -12.07 7.93 45.28
C LYS A 218 -12.03 7.14 46.60
N GLU A 219 -11.10 6.22 46.70
CA GLU A 219 -10.93 5.38 47.90
C GLU A 219 -10.08 6.05 48.99
N MET A 220 -9.42 7.18 48.69
CA MET A 220 -8.58 7.89 49.63
C MET A 220 -9.42 8.69 50.63
N ASP A 221 -8.92 8.75 51.86
CA ASP A 221 -9.45 9.63 52.90
C ASP A 221 -9.16 11.11 52.57
N GLU A 222 -9.94 12.03 53.16
CA GLU A 222 -9.90 13.46 52.87
C GLU A 222 -8.51 14.08 53.16
N ARG A 223 -7.77 13.59 54.18
CA ARG A 223 -6.43 14.08 54.51
C ARG A 223 -5.42 13.72 53.43
N THR A 224 -5.50 12.50 52.91
CA THR A 224 -4.65 12.02 51.82
C THR A 224 -4.96 12.77 50.53
N LEU A 225 -6.24 13.02 50.21
CA LEU A 225 -6.64 13.84 49.06
C LEU A 225 -6.08 15.26 49.11
N GLN A 226 -6.07 15.89 50.30
CA GLN A 226 -5.48 17.22 50.52
C GLN A 226 -3.97 17.22 50.29
N SER A 227 -3.27 16.14 50.67
CA SER A 227 -1.84 15.98 50.41
C SER A 227 -1.53 15.80 48.93
N VAL A 228 -2.31 15.00 48.22
CA VAL A 228 -2.20 14.79 46.77
C VAL A 228 -2.43 16.09 46.02
N TYR A 229 -3.51 16.83 46.35
CA TYR A 229 -3.75 18.14 45.77
C TYR A 229 -2.59 19.11 45.93
N LYS A 230 -2.04 19.16 47.15
CA LYS A 230 -0.87 20.02 47.44
C LYS A 230 0.34 19.61 46.64
N GLN A 231 0.56 18.31 46.44
CA GLN A 231 1.68 17.79 45.68
C GLN A 231 1.54 18.08 44.17
N GLU A 232 0.33 17.93 43.61
CA GLU A 232 0.07 18.16 42.19
C GLU A 232 0.03 19.64 41.80
N THR A 233 -0.54 20.50 42.66
CA THR A 233 -0.79 21.91 42.31
C THR A 233 0.14 22.89 43.01
N GLY A 234 0.89 22.42 43.99
CA GLY A 234 1.69 23.31 44.89
C GLY A 234 0.86 24.17 45.83
N GLN A 235 -0.48 24.09 45.79
CA GLN A 235 -1.40 24.93 46.55
C GLN A 235 -1.94 24.20 47.79
N LYS A 236 -2.33 24.96 48.80
CA LYS A 236 -2.97 24.40 49.99
C LYS A 236 -4.44 24.09 49.72
N ALA A 237 -4.88 22.89 50.09
CA ALA A 237 -6.26 22.46 49.97
C ALA A 237 -7.21 23.21 50.92
N LEU A 238 -6.71 23.57 52.12
CA LEU A 238 -7.44 24.31 53.13
C LEU A 238 -6.83 25.69 53.40
N HIS A 239 -7.72 26.70 53.54
CA HIS A 239 -7.35 28.02 54.02
C HIS A 239 -8.28 28.39 55.22
N ARG A 240 -7.68 28.65 56.39
CA ARG A 240 -8.41 28.93 57.64
C ARG A 240 -9.49 27.88 57.96
N GLY A 241 -9.19 26.58 57.75
CA GLY A 241 -10.09 25.47 58.02
C GLY A 241 -11.20 25.26 56.99
N LYS A 242 -11.25 26.05 55.91
CA LYS A 242 -12.22 25.91 54.82
C LYS A 242 -11.53 25.42 53.53
N GLU A 243 -12.22 24.60 52.76
CA GLU A 243 -11.73 24.16 51.44
C GLU A 243 -11.52 25.34 50.50
N THR A 244 -10.39 25.37 49.82
CA THR A 244 -10.11 26.40 48.82
C THR A 244 -10.90 26.13 47.55
N ARG A 245 -11.26 27.19 46.82
CA ARG A 245 -11.98 27.06 45.55
C ARG A 245 -11.24 26.18 44.57
N GLY A 246 -9.92 26.27 44.48
CA GLY A 246 -9.09 25.44 43.64
C GLY A 246 -9.16 23.96 43.98
N TYR A 247 -9.23 23.63 45.30
CA TYR A 247 -9.38 22.26 45.74
C TYR A 247 -10.77 21.69 45.41
N ILE A 248 -11.83 22.48 45.58
CA ILE A 248 -13.19 22.07 45.19
C ILE A 248 -13.29 21.82 43.69
N GLU A 249 -12.72 22.71 42.88
CA GLU A 249 -12.70 22.55 41.42
C GLU A 249 -11.87 21.31 40.99
N TRP A 250 -10.74 21.07 41.64
CA TRP A 250 -9.91 19.88 41.42
C TRP A 250 -10.67 18.60 41.78
N LYS A 251 -11.32 18.54 42.96
CA LYS A 251 -12.17 17.38 43.33
C LYS A 251 -13.25 17.11 42.28
N LYS A 252 -13.95 18.16 41.84
CA LYS A 252 -14.97 18.03 40.78
C LYS A 252 -14.38 17.49 39.45
N LYS A 253 -13.19 18.00 39.08
CA LYS A 253 -12.50 17.52 37.84
C LYS A 253 -12.07 16.07 37.94
N GLN A 254 -11.64 15.64 39.10
CA GLN A 254 -11.30 14.24 39.36
C GLN A 254 -12.52 13.36 39.64
N LYS A 255 -13.73 13.92 39.71
CA LYS A 255 -14.97 13.22 40.10
C LYS A 255 -14.86 12.50 41.46
N VAL A 256 -14.16 13.08 42.38
CA VAL A 256 -13.99 12.62 43.76
C VAL A 256 -14.89 13.48 44.65
N GLY A 257 -15.92 12.90 45.20
CA GLY A 257 -16.90 13.61 46.02
C GLY A 257 -18.32 13.38 45.56
#